data_e8d4e343b32fd547d6ec37ac39434e4c
#
_entry.id   e8d4e343b32fd547d6ec37ac39434e4c
#
_cell.length_a   1.000
_cell.length_b   1.000
_cell.length_c   1.000
_cell.angle_alpha   90.00
_cell.angle_beta   90.00
_cell.angle_gamma   90.00
#
_symmetry.space_group_name_H-M   'P 1'
#
loop_
_entity.id
_entity.type
_entity.pdbx_description
1 polymer ?
#
loop_
_entity_poly.entity_id
_entity_poly.type
_entity_poly.pdbx_seq_one_letter_code
_entity_poly.pdbx_strand_id
1 'polypeptide(L)'
;SQTLLLSLSGVDFFSSLNHSFTTLSTGGFSTFDKSVSEFSTISKLIVCLFMFIAGTSFTLHYKSRKGLKEYIQSSELKYFAFIISFSSVIFFIFLYTTNNGLANSLVESIFTSLAIITTTGYSSSNFEVWPGGLKILLLGLMFVGGMAGSTGGGIKVVRLVALLKTVRNE
;
A
#
# COMPACT_ATOMS: atom_id res chain seq x y z
N SER A 1 -17.72 -6.63 -2.34
CA SER A 1 -16.82 -5.99 -1.39
C SER A 1 -15.60 -6.88 -1.14
N GLN A 2 -14.58 -6.35 -0.43
CA GLN A 2 -13.33 -7.06 -0.16
C GLN A 2 -13.56 -8.43 0.51
N THR A 3 -14.44 -8.50 1.50
CA THR A 3 -14.79 -9.74 2.22
C THR A 3 -15.18 -10.87 1.26
N LEU A 4 -16.08 -10.59 0.30
CA LEU A 4 -16.52 -11.59 -0.67
C LEU A 4 -15.38 -12.05 -1.58
N LEU A 5 -14.54 -11.12 -2.05
CA LEU A 5 -13.41 -11.44 -2.89
C LEU A 5 -12.35 -12.29 -2.17
N LEU A 6 -12.06 -11.97 -0.90
CA LEU A 6 -11.15 -12.75 -0.08
C LEU A 6 -11.70 -14.15 0.22
N SER A 7 -12.99 -14.26 0.55
CA SER A 7 -13.62 -15.55 0.78
C SER A 7 -13.62 -16.42 -0.47
N LEU A 8 -13.89 -15.84 -1.65
CA LEU A 8 -13.79 -16.56 -2.93
C LEU A 8 -12.36 -16.95 -3.30
N SER A 9 -11.34 -16.25 -2.79
CA SER A 9 -9.93 -16.60 -2.99
C SER A 9 -9.40 -17.66 -2.03
N GLY A 10 -10.26 -18.24 -1.17
CA GLY A 10 -9.94 -19.34 -0.28
C GLY A 10 -9.63 -18.95 1.18
N VAL A 11 -9.78 -17.66 1.54
CA VAL A 11 -9.67 -17.22 2.93
C VAL A 11 -11.00 -17.48 3.64
N ASP A 12 -10.99 -18.01 4.85
CA ASP A 12 -12.21 -18.24 5.63
C ASP A 12 -13.01 -16.95 5.84
N PHE A 13 -14.33 -17.06 6.03
CA PHE A 13 -15.21 -15.89 6.10
C PHE A 13 -14.88 -14.95 7.25
N PHE A 14 -14.57 -15.48 8.44
CA PHE A 14 -14.23 -14.67 9.62
C PHE A 14 -12.95 -13.86 9.38
N SER A 15 -11.89 -14.49 8.89
CA SER A 15 -10.65 -13.80 8.54
C SER A 15 -10.85 -12.81 7.38
N SER A 16 -11.65 -13.16 6.37
CA SER A 16 -11.98 -12.26 5.27
C SER A 16 -12.69 -11.01 5.74
N LEU A 17 -13.60 -11.13 6.71
CA LEU A 17 -14.33 -9.99 7.29
C LEU A 17 -13.37 -9.10 8.09
N ASN A 18 -12.55 -9.69 8.98
CA ASN A 18 -11.57 -8.96 9.78
C ASN A 18 -10.56 -8.22 8.90
N HIS A 19 -9.94 -8.91 7.92
CA HIS A 19 -9.01 -8.27 6.99
C HIS A 19 -9.66 -7.17 6.15
N SER A 20 -10.94 -7.29 5.81
CA SER A 20 -11.64 -6.20 5.11
C SER A 20 -11.76 -4.95 5.96
N PHE A 21 -12.08 -5.08 7.23
CA PHE A 21 -12.16 -3.94 8.14
C PHE A 21 -10.78 -3.34 8.40
N THR A 22 -9.79 -4.17 8.69
CA THR A 22 -8.44 -3.71 9.02
C THR A 22 -7.69 -3.16 7.80
N THR A 23 -8.01 -3.61 6.58
CA THR A 23 -7.48 -3.01 5.34
C THR A 23 -8.10 -1.63 5.08
N LEU A 24 -9.43 -1.50 5.17
CA LEU A 24 -10.10 -0.23 4.86
C LEU A 24 -9.85 0.85 5.92
N SER A 25 -9.66 0.45 7.19
CA SER A 25 -9.24 1.36 8.26
C SER A 25 -7.74 1.63 8.26
N THR A 26 -6.97 0.97 7.38
CA THR A 26 -5.50 0.99 7.38
C THR A 26 -4.88 0.62 8.74
N GLY A 27 -5.52 -0.36 9.43
CA GLY A 27 -5.10 -0.79 10.78
C GLY A 27 -4.11 -1.95 10.77
N GLY A 28 -4.08 -2.79 9.71
CA GLY A 28 -3.09 -3.85 9.49
C GLY A 28 -3.13 -5.02 10.46
N PHE A 29 -4.18 -5.15 11.26
CA PHE A 29 -4.35 -6.29 12.14
C PHE A 29 -4.75 -7.54 11.35
N SER A 30 -4.15 -8.67 11.70
CA SER A 30 -4.41 -9.96 11.08
C SER A 30 -4.88 -10.97 12.12
N THR A 31 -5.70 -11.92 11.68
CA THR A 31 -6.11 -13.10 12.45
C THR A 31 -5.04 -14.21 12.39
N PHE A 32 -3.98 -14.03 11.61
CA PHE A 32 -2.87 -14.98 11.45
C PHE A 32 -1.60 -14.44 12.07
N ASP A 33 -0.83 -15.29 12.75
CA ASP A 33 0.43 -14.92 13.45
C ASP A 33 1.47 -14.32 12.48
N LYS A 34 1.50 -14.82 11.25
CA LYS A 34 2.41 -14.34 10.19
C LYS A 34 1.79 -13.26 9.29
N SER A 35 0.78 -12.55 9.81
CA SER A 35 0.04 -11.54 9.05
C SER A 35 -0.55 -12.12 7.76
N VAL A 36 -0.24 -11.56 6.60
CA VAL A 36 -0.76 -12.03 5.30
C VAL A 36 0.26 -12.80 4.45
N SER A 37 1.37 -13.23 5.06
CA SER A 37 2.41 -13.97 4.34
C SER A 37 1.91 -15.30 3.75
N GLU A 38 0.96 -15.96 4.42
CA GLU A 38 0.37 -17.24 4.00
C GLU A 38 -0.76 -17.09 2.97
N PHE A 39 -1.14 -15.87 2.63
CA PHE A 39 -2.17 -15.61 1.63
C PHE A 39 -1.71 -16.03 0.24
N SER A 40 -2.66 -16.54 -0.56
CA SER A 40 -2.44 -16.79 -1.98
C SER A 40 -2.07 -15.48 -2.69
N THR A 41 -1.40 -15.59 -3.83
CA THR A 41 -1.07 -14.42 -4.67
C THR A 41 -2.31 -13.61 -5.02
N ILE A 42 -3.43 -14.27 -5.30
CA ILE A 42 -4.71 -13.62 -5.61
C ILE A 42 -5.23 -12.85 -4.39
N SER A 43 -5.20 -13.45 -3.20
CA SER A 43 -5.63 -12.78 -1.97
C SER A 43 -4.78 -11.56 -1.67
N LYS A 44 -3.45 -11.64 -1.86
CA LYS A 44 -2.53 -10.50 -1.71
C LYS A 44 -2.86 -9.37 -2.68
N LEU A 45 -3.14 -9.68 -3.95
CA LEU A 45 -3.54 -8.67 -4.94
C LEU A 45 -4.87 -7.99 -4.60
N ILE A 46 -5.84 -8.75 -4.07
CA ILE A 46 -7.10 -8.18 -3.56
C ILE A 46 -6.80 -7.19 -2.43
N VAL A 47 -5.99 -7.57 -1.45
CA VAL A 47 -5.60 -6.68 -0.35
C VAL A 47 -4.88 -5.44 -0.88
N CYS A 48 -3.94 -5.59 -1.82
CA CYS A 48 -3.25 -4.47 -2.48
C CYS A 48 -4.23 -3.45 -3.08
N LEU A 49 -5.22 -3.93 -3.82
CA LEU A 49 -6.23 -3.08 -4.43
C LEU A 49 -7.00 -2.26 -3.37
N PHE A 50 -7.43 -2.92 -2.30
CA PHE A 50 -8.19 -2.24 -1.25
C PHE A 50 -7.32 -1.33 -0.37
N MET A 51 -6.04 -1.66 -0.13
CA MET A 51 -5.07 -0.75 0.50
C MET A 51 -4.89 0.53 -0.33
N PHE A 52 -4.75 0.40 -1.66
CA PHE A 52 -4.65 1.56 -2.54
C PHE A 52 -5.91 2.44 -2.48
N ILE A 53 -7.10 1.82 -2.52
CA ILE A 53 -8.38 2.53 -2.39
C ILE A 53 -8.45 3.24 -1.03
N ALA A 54 -8.13 2.58 0.07
CA ALA A 54 -8.14 3.14 1.42
C ALA A 54 -7.14 4.29 1.60
N GLY A 55 -5.96 4.19 0.97
CA GLY A 55 -4.93 5.24 0.96
C GLY A 55 -5.26 6.44 0.06
N THR A 56 -6.27 6.31 -0.81
CA THR A 56 -6.73 7.39 -1.68
C THR A 56 -7.81 8.24 -0.99
N SER A 57 -7.90 9.52 -1.35
CA SER A 57 -8.86 10.47 -0.75
C SER A 57 -10.31 10.06 -1.00
N PHE A 58 -11.11 9.98 0.07
CA PHE A 58 -12.55 9.73 -0.04
C PHE A 58 -13.28 10.83 -0.81
N THR A 59 -12.81 12.08 -0.70
CA THR A 59 -13.34 13.19 -1.49
C THR A 59 -13.14 12.94 -2.98
N LEU A 60 -12.00 12.38 -3.37
CA LEU A 60 -11.73 12.03 -4.76
C LEU A 60 -12.63 10.90 -5.24
N HIS A 61 -12.83 9.86 -4.42
CA HIS A 61 -13.79 8.77 -4.70
C HIS A 61 -15.21 9.31 -4.90
N TYR A 62 -15.65 10.26 -4.06
CA TYR A 62 -16.97 10.86 -4.20
C TYR A 62 -17.10 11.67 -5.50
N LYS A 63 -16.12 12.50 -5.81
CA LYS A 63 -16.10 13.31 -7.05
C LYS A 63 -16.08 12.43 -8.31
N SER A 64 -15.34 11.32 -8.27
CA SER A 64 -15.21 10.41 -9.42
C SER A 64 -16.50 9.70 -9.81
N ARG A 65 -17.55 9.73 -8.96
CA ARG A 65 -18.91 9.26 -9.32
C ARG A 65 -19.48 10.03 -10.51
N LYS A 66 -18.99 11.25 -10.78
CA LYS A 66 -19.37 12.08 -11.95
C LYS A 66 -18.48 11.83 -13.17
N GLY A 67 -17.37 11.08 -13.02
CA GLY A 67 -16.47 10.73 -14.12
C GLY A 67 -15.03 10.46 -13.65
N LEU A 68 -14.33 9.57 -14.33
CA LEU A 68 -12.93 9.19 -14.02
C LEU A 68 -11.91 10.32 -14.27
N LYS A 69 -12.33 11.40 -14.93
CA LYS A 69 -11.47 12.55 -15.24
C LYS A 69 -10.86 13.18 -13.97
N GLU A 70 -11.61 13.19 -12.88
CA GLU A 70 -11.16 13.73 -11.59
C GLU A 70 -9.94 12.97 -11.03
N TYR A 71 -9.88 11.64 -11.23
CA TYR A 71 -8.70 10.85 -10.84
C TYR A 71 -7.47 11.23 -11.65
N ILE A 72 -7.60 11.36 -12.98
CA ILE A 72 -6.49 11.64 -13.89
C ILE A 72 -5.96 13.06 -13.66
N GLN A 73 -6.81 14.01 -13.27
CA GLN A 73 -6.43 15.40 -13.02
C GLN A 73 -5.85 15.63 -11.62
N SER A 74 -6.06 14.73 -10.67
CA SER A 74 -5.56 14.86 -9.31
C SER A 74 -4.04 14.79 -9.26
N SER A 75 -3.40 15.93 -8.98
CA SER A 75 -1.94 15.99 -8.78
C SER A 75 -1.49 15.14 -7.59
N GLU A 76 -2.27 15.14 -6.49
CA GLU A 76 -1.95 14.37 -5.29
C GLU A 76 -1.92 12.87 -5.59
N LEU A 77 -2.91 12.36 -6.36
CA LEU A 77 -2.93 10.95 -6.76
C LEU A 77 -1.71 10.58 -7.62
N LYS A 78 -1.27 11.48 -8.52
CA LYS A 78 -0.07 11.26 -9.34
C LYS A 78 1.18 11.12 -8.48
N TYR A 79 1.37 11.99 -7.48
CA TYR A 79 2.50 11.89 -6.56
C TYR A 79 2.39 10.64 -5.68
N PHE A 80 1.20 10.31 -5.19
CA PHE A 80 0.96 9.10 -4.41
C PHE A 80 1.31 7.84 -5.21
N ALA A 81 0.79 7.72 -6.43
CA ALA A 81 1.10 6.59 -7.32
C ALA A 81 2.59 6.55 -7.70
N PHE A 82 3.23 7.72 -7.90
CA PHE A 82 4.66 7.80 -8.18
C PHE A 82 5.50 7.26 -7.02
N ILE A 83 5.21 7.65 -5.78
CA ILE A 83 5.94 7.18 -4.60
C ILE A 83 5.80 5.67 -4.46
N ILE A 84 4.57 5.12 -4.62
CA ILE A 84 4.32 3.68 -4.58
C ILE A 84 5.10 2.96 -5.68
N SER A 85 5.03 3.43 -6.92
CA SER A 85 5.72 2.80 -8.05
C SER A 85 7.23 2.84 -7.88
N PHE A 86 7.78 3.98 -7.45
CA PHE A 86 9.22 4.14 -7.25
C PHE A 86 9.74 3.21 -6.14
N SER A 87 9.07 3.16 -5.00
CA SER A 87 9.45 2.24 -3.91
C SER A 87 9.29 0.78 -4.30
N SER A 88 8.22 0.44 -5.05
CA SER A 88 8.01 -0.92 -5.56
C SER A 88 9.13 -1.37 -6.49
N VAL A 89 9.64 -0.49 -7.35
CA VAL A 89 10.77 -0.82 -8.23
C VAL A 89 12.04 -1.14 -7.41
N ILE A 90 12.33 -0.35 -6.38
CA ILE A 90 13.50 -0.60 -5.53
C ILE A 90 13.37 -1.95 -4.80
N PHE A 91 12.21 -2.22 -4.20
CA PHE A 91 11.95 -3.49 -3.54
C PHE A 91 11.96 -4.66 -4.53
N PHE A 92 11.44 -4.47 -5.73
CA PHE A 92 11.44 -5.49 -6.77
C PHE A 92 12.86 -5.90 -7.16
N ILE A 93 13.75 -4.93 -7.43
CA ILE A 93 15.15 -5.20 -7.79
C ILE A 93 15.80 -6.06 -6.71
N PHE A 94 15.60 -5.70 -5.44
CA PHE A 94 16.17 -6.46 -4.33
C PHE A 94 15.58 -7.87 -4.20
N LEU A 95 14.24 -7.99 -4.19
CA LEU A 95 13.56 -9.28 -4.04
C LEU A 95 13.85 -10.22 -5.22
N TYR A 96 14.02 -9.68 -6.41
CA TYR A 96 14.40 -10.46 -7.59
C TYR A 96 15.81 -11.01 -7.47
N THR A 97 16.76 -10.24 -6.97
CA THR A 97 18.15 -10.69 -6.76
C THR A 97 18.30 -11.74 -5.66
N THR A 98 17.35 -11.79 -4.72
CA THR A 98 17.32 -12.81 -3.64
C THR A 98 16.60 -14.11 -4.04
N ASN A 99 16.32 -14.30 -5.32
CA ASN A 99 15.84 -15.56 -5.92
C ASN A 99 14.40 -15.97 -5.57
N ASN A 100 13.48 -15.00 -5.42
CA ASN A 100 12.07 -15.27 -5.14
C ASN A 100 11.21 -15.55 -6.39
N GLY A 101 11.80 -15.58 -7.57
CA GLY A 101 11.08 -15.67 -8.85
C GLY A 101 10.39 -14.35 -9.24
N LEU A 102 10.19 -14.12 -10.53
CA LEU A 102 9.69 -12.85 -11.07
C LEU A 102 8.30 -12.49 -10.56
N ALA A 103 7.36 -13.41 -10.63
CA ALA A 103 5.97 -13.15 -10.25
C ALA A 103 5.81 -12.85 -8.75
N ASN A 104 6.47 -13.63 -7.89
CA ASN A 104 6.44 -13.42 -6.45
C ASN A 104 7.12 -12.11 -6.07
N SER A 105 8.28 -11.80 -6.65
CA SER A 105 8.99 -10.54 -6.39
C SER A 105 8.16 -9.31 -6.77
N LEU A 106 7.40 -9.36 -7.88
CA LEU A 106 6.50 -8.29 -8.28
C LEU A 106 5.37 -8.07 -7.27
N VAL A 107 4.69 -9.13 -6.88
CA VAL A 107 3.57 -9.03 -5.93
C VAL A 107 4.05 -8.56 -4.56
N GLU A 108 5.13 -9.14 -4.03
CA GLU A 108 5.68 -8.77 -2.72
C GLU A 108 6.19 -7.32 -2.70
N SER A 109 6.82 -6.83 -3.76
CA SER A 109 7.32 -5.46 -3.83
C SER A 109 6.19 -4.44 -3.84
N ILE A 110 5.13 -4.68 -4.62
CA ILE A 110 3.95 -3.81 -4.66
C ILE A 110 3.21 -3.87 -3.33
N PHE A 111 3.05 -5.07 -2.77
CA PHE A 111 2.38 -5.28 -1.50
C PHE A 111 3.09 -4.52 -0.37
N THR A 112 4.39 -4.69 -0.23
CA THR A 112 5.20 -4.02 0.80
C THR A 112 5.14 -2.50 0.66
N SER A 113 5.28 -1.98 -0.56
CA SER A 113 5.20 -0.53 -0.81
C SER A 113 3.83 0.03 -0.42
N LEU A 114 2.75 -0.65 -0.81
CA LEU A 114 1.40 -0.24 -0.44
C LEU A 114 1.19 -0.33 1.08
N ALA A 115 1.53 -1.45 1.71
CA ALA A 115 1.31 -1.65 3.14
C ALA A 115 1.98 -0.57 4.00
N ILE A 116 3.17 -0.09 3.60
CA ILE A 116 3.91 0.94 4.33
C ILE A 116 3.37 2.33 4.02
N ILE A 117 3.24 2.71 2.74
CA ILE A 117 2.85 4.07 2.34
C ILE A 117 1.39 4.37 2.70
N THR A 118 0.49 3.39 2.63
CA THR A 118 -0.88 3.56 3.13
C THR A 118 -1.00 3.50 4.64
N THR A 119 0.12 3.25 5.34
CA THR A 119 0.19 3.04 6.79
C THR A 119 -0.68 1.88 7.29
N THR A 120 -0.99 0.91 6.43
CA THR A 120 -1.74 -0.28 6.81
C THR A 120 -0.89 -1.23 7.66
N GLY A 121 0.39 -1.46 7.29
CA GLY A 121 1.34 -2.20 8.11
C GLY A 121 1.21 -3.73 8.06
N TYR A 122 0.52 -4.30 7.05
CA TYR A 122 0.58 -5.74 6.84
C TYR A 122 1.98 -6.21 6.45
N SER A 123 2.39 -7.38 6.95
CA SER A 123 3.64 -8.03 6.59
C SER A 123 3.35 -9.24 5.68
N SER A 124 3.96 -9.25 4.50
CA SER A 124 3.92 -10.38 3.56
C SER A 124 5.26 -11.11 3.45
N SER A 125 6.34 -10.48 3.92
CA SER A 125 7.70 -11.01 3.88
C SER A 125 8.44 -10.72 5.19
N ASN A 126 9.51 -11.47 5.46
CA ASN A 126 10.35 -11.25 6.64
C ASN A 126 11.35 -10.11 6.36
N PHE A 127 11.09 -8.92 6.92
CA PHE A 127 11.97 -7.76 6.80
C PHE A 127 13.27 -7.86 7.60
N GLU A 128 13.39 -8.83 8.53
CA GLU A 128 14.58 -9.01 9.37
C GLU A 128 15.81 -9.37 8.53
N VAL A 129 15.60 -10.15 7.47
CA VAL A 129 16.68 -10.61 6.55
C VAL A 129 17.06 -9.56 5.52
N TRP A 130 16.40 -8.40 5.49
CA TRP A 130 16.70 -7.37 4.50
C TRP A 130 17.96 -6.58 4.85
N PRO A 131 18.74 -6.14 3.84
CA PRO A 131 19.92 -5.30 4.04
C PRO A 131 19.59 -4.00 4.76
N GLY A 132 20.55 -3.48 5.52
CA GLY A 132 20.38 -2.24 6.29
C GLY A 132 19.91 -1.05 5.47
N GLY A 133 20.39 -0.90 4.23
CA GLY A 133 19.95 0.19 3.34
C GLY A 133 18.46 0.15 3.01
N LEU A 134 17.89 -1.04 2.80
CA LEU A 134 16.44 -1.17 2.57
C LEU A 134 15.63 -0.94 3.84
N LYS A 135 16.15 -1.31 5.02
CA LYS A 135 15.50 -1.00 6.30
C LYS A 135 15.43 0.51 6.54
N ILE A 136 16.48 1.25 6.17
CA ILE A 136 16.48 2.72 6.23
C ILE A 136 15.44 3.30 5.26
N LEU A 137 15.34 2.76 4.03
CA LEU A 137 14.32 3.16 3.08
C LEU A 137 12.91 2.89 3.63
N LEU A 138 12.67 1.71 4.21
CA LEU A 138 11.40 1.38 4.87
C LEU A 138 11.06 2.40 5.96
N LEU A 139 12.00 2.71 6.85
CA LEU A 139 11.82 3.73 7.88
C LEU A 139 11.47 5.10 7.28
N GLY A 140 12.15 5.51 6.22
CA GLY A 140 11.83 6.75 5.51
C GLY A 140 10.41 6.75 4.94
N LEU A 141 9.98 5.64 4.33
CA LEU A 141 8.63 5.50 3.79
C LEU A 141 7.53 5.48 4.86
N MET A 142 7.81 5.02 6.08
CA MET A 142 6.86 5.03 7.19
C MET A 142 6.44 6.44 7.62
N PHE A 143 7.26 7.48 7.35
CA PHE A 143 6.86 8.86 7.57
C PHE A 143 5.88 9.37 6.51
N VAL A 144 5.90 8.78 5.31
CA VAL A 144 4.99 9.14 4.22
C VAL A 144 3.66 8.45 4.46
N GLY A 145 2.58 9.19 4.43
CA GLY A 145 1.23 8.66 4.60
C GLY A 145 0.45 8.65 3.29
N GLY A 146 -0.82 8.24 3.39
CA GLY A 146 -1.76 8.31 2.27
C GLY A 146 -2.13 9.73 1.87
N MET A 147 -3.09 9.84 0.94
CA MET A 147 -3.62 11.13 0.48
C MET A 147 -4.41 11.84 1.59
N ALA A 148 -4.55 13.16 1.48
CA ALA A 148 -5.42 13.93 2.37
C ALA A 148 -6.87 13.45 2.26
N GLY A 149 -7.51 13.20 3.41
CA GLY A 149 -8.86 12.64 3.45
C GLY A 149 -8.93 11.15 3.10
N SER A 150 -7.83 10.40 3.25
CA SER A 150 -7.78 8.94 3.31
C SER A 150 -7.77 8.45 4.76
N THR A 151 -7.93 7.15 4.99
CA THR A 151 -7.79 6.52 6.32
C THR A 151 -6.34 6.45 6.79
N GLY A 152 -5.36 6.53 5.88
CA GLY A 152 -3.93 6.43 6.21
C GLY A 152 -3.45 7.48 7.21
N GLY A 153 -2.49 7.11 8.05
CA GLY A 153 -1.76 8.00 8.96
C GLY A 153 -0.61 8.77 8.27
N GLY A 154 0.43 9.09 9.03
CA GLY A 154 1.66 9.70 8.52
C GLY A 154 1.52 11.12 7.96
N ILE A 155 2.62 11.60 7.36
CA ILE A 155 2.63 12.91 6.68
C ILE A 155 1.93 12.74 5.33
N LYS A 156 0.80 13.41 5.17
CA LYS A 156 0.00 13.33 3.93
C LYS A 156 0.82 13.77 2.71
N VAL A 157 0.62 13.05 1.59
CA VAL A 157 1.35 13.31 0.33
C VAL A 157 1.27 14.78 -0.07
N VAL A 158 0.12 15.44 0.07
CA VAL A 158 -0.02 16.86 -0.26
C VAL A 158 0.91 17.76 0.56
N ARG A 159 1.13 17.45 1.84
CA ARG A 159 2.04 18.21 2.71
C ARG A 159 3.50 18.00 2.31
N LEU A 160 3.85 16.73 1.99
CA LEU A 160 5.20 16.41 1.49
C LEU A 160 5.50 17.17 0.19
N VAL A 161 4.57 17.19 -0.75
CA VAL A 161 4.71 17.92 -2.01
C VAL A 161 4.82 19.44 -1.78
N ALA A 162 4.05 19.99 -0.84
CA ALA A 162 4.13 21.40 -0.49
C ALA A 162 5.52 21.76 0.08
N LEU A 163 6.04 20.96 1.03
CA LEU A 163 7.37 21.14 1.59
C LEU A 163 8.47 21.12 0.51
N LEU A 164 8.43 20.10 -0.38
CA LEU A 164 9.40 19.98 -1.48
C LEU A 164 9.34 21.16 -2.45
N LYS A 165 8.17 21.72 -2.71
CA LYS A 165 8.03 22.92 -3.55
C LYS A 165 8.57 24.17 -2.89
N THR A 166 8.35 24.32 -1.58
CA THR A 166 8.89 25.47 -0.81
C THR A 166 10.42 25.47 -0.84
N VAL A 167 11.04 24.34 -0.49
CA VAL A 167 12.50 24.17 -0.50
C VAL A 167 13.12 24.40 -1.89
N ARG A 168 12.38 24.07 -2.97
CA ARG A 168 12.88 24.27 -4.34
C ARG A 168 12.80 25.74 -4.80
N ASN A 169 11.92 26.54 -4.21
CA ASN A 169 11.68 27.93 -4.59
C ASN A 169 12.51 28.93 -3.76
N GLU A 170 13.22 28.46 -2.73
CA GLU A 170 14.28 29.16 -2.01
C GLU A 170 15.66 28.91 -2.66
#